data_4011d3d8c562969ff1694a066dc6c06e
#
_entry.id   4011d3d8c562969ff1694a066dc6c06e
#
_cell.length_a   1.000
_cell.length_b   1.000
_cell.length_c   1.000
_cell.angle_alpha   90.00
_cell.angle_beta   90.00
_cell.angle_gamma   90.00
#
_symmetry.space_group_name_H-M   'P 1'
#
loop_
_entity.id
_entity.type
_entity.pdbx_description
1 polymer ?
#
loop_
_entity_poly.entity_id
_entity_poly.type
_entity_poly.pdbx_seq_one_letter_code
_entity_poly.pdbx_strand_id
1 'polypeptide(L)'
;MMTGLSPKTHGDRVYSDRMEMPDVPTLAETFRKNGYQTMAVGKLHVYPQRNRIGFEDVILAEEGRYELGAVDDYQIWLGEHGYLGKEFLHAMGNNTYYTRPWHLDEQAHPTNWVTMEMMHQIKRKDPTRPFFFYCSYQFPHPPLVPLSTFLDMYQEEELEEPIGQDWLDDSYIFKAMCEAAGIYTEKEIKRARRAFFAQCTHIDYQIRLLIGTLRESNLLDDTILVFTSDHGDMLFDHNMVAKRCFYENATCVPLILSGKPLENYRGTVEKKLGTSYSKTGQFAI
;
A
#
# COMPACT_ATOMS: atom_id res chain seq x y z
N MET A 1 -0.41 -0.25 -12.02
CA MET A 1 0.03 1.09 -11.54
C MET A 1 1.35 1.49 -12.18
N MET A 2 2.47 0.81 -12.00
CA MET A 2 3.82 1.24 -12.42
C MET A 2 4.01 1.44 -13.93
N THR A 3 3.25 0.76 -14.77
CA THR A 3 3.35 0.86 -16.24
C THR A 3 2.32 1.82 -16.85
N GLY A 4 1.28 2.20 -16.11
CA GLY A 4 0.12 2.94 -16.64
C GLY A 4 -0.67 2.20 -17.71
N LEU A 5 -0.37 0.95 -18.00
CA LEU A 5 -1.02 0.14 -19.03
C LEU A 5 -2.14 -0.73 -18.43
N SER A 6 -3.18 -0.96 -19.20
CA SER A 6 -4.21 -1.93 -18.81
C SER A 6 -3.68 -3.37 -18.88
N PRO A 7 -4.24 -4.31 -18.09
CA PRO A 7 -3.89 -5.74 -18.16
C PRO A 7 -3.98 -6.32 -19.56
N LYS A 8 -4.95 -5.85 -20.35
CA LYS A 8 -5.07 -6.25 -21.77
C LYS A 8 -3.86 -5.82 -22.60
N THR A 9 -3.29 -4.64 -22.30
CA THR A 9 -2.20 -4.05 -23.09
C THR A 9 -0.85 -4.63 -22.75
N HIS A 10 -0.54 -4.80 -21.44
CA HIS A 10 0.75 -5.36 -21.03
C HIS A 10 0.77 -6.90 -21.00
N GLY A 11 -0.39 -7.56 -21.14
CA GLY A 11 -0.48 -9.01 -21.29
C GLY A 11 -0.77 -9.78 -20.00
N ASP A 12 -0.39 -9.26 -18.85
CA ASP A 12 -0.56 -9.90 -17.53
C ASP A 12 -1.99 -9.66 -17.03
N ARG A 13 -2.89 -10.59 -17.34
CA ARG A 13 -4.34 -10.43 -17.10
C ARG A 13 -4.77 -10.83 -15.69
N VAL A 14 -4.00 -11.71 -15.07
CA VAL A 14 -4.24 -12.22 -13.71
C VAL A 14 -2.93 -12.29 -12.96
N TYR A 15 -2.99 -12.16 -11.65
CA TYR A 15 -1.83 -12.37 -10.80
C TYR A 15 -1.45 -13.86 -10.78
N SER A 16 -0.16 -14.14 -10.92
CA SER A 16 0.42 -15.44 -10.58
C SER A 16 1.74 -15.21 -9.84
N ASP A 17 2.07 -16.14 -8.93
CA ASP A 17 3.35 -16.08 -8.22
C ASP A 17 4.52 -16.13 -9.21
N ARG A 18 5.56 -15.37 -8.91
CA ARG A 18 6.79 -15.28 -9.72
C ARG A 18 6.57 -14.77 -11.16
N MET A 19 5.53 -14.00 -11.38
CA MET A 19 5.32 -13.31 -12.64
C MET A 19 6.26 -12.12 -12.73
N GLU A 20 7.10 -12.10 -13.75
CA GLU A 20 8.03 -10.98 -14.00
C GLU A 20 7.27 -9.74 -14.50
N MET A 21 7.81 -8.57 -14.23
CA MET A 21 7.27 -7.33 -14.79
C MET A 21 7.39 -7.34 -16.32
N PRO A 22 6.36 -6.90 -17.05
CA PRO A 22 6.42 -6.79 -18.49
C PRO A 22 7.53 -5.82 -18.92
N ASP A 23 8.19 -6.12 -20.05
CA ASP A 23 9.24 -5.26 -20.63
C ASP A 23 8.61 -4.03 -21.32
N VAL A 24 8.17 -3.09 -20.51
CA VAL A 24 7.55 -1.83 -20.93
C VAL A 24 8.05 -0.70 -20.02
N PRO A 25 8.07 0.55 -20.51
CA PRO A 25 8.48 1.69 -19.68
C PRO A 25 7.64 1.79 -18.40
N THR A 26 8.34 2.01 -17.29
CA THR A 26 7.70 2.24 -15.99
C THR A 26 7.69 3.72 -15.63
N LEU A 27 6.84 4.07 -14.68
CA LEU A 27 6.79 5.43 -14.12
C LEU A 27 8.17 5.84 -13.57
N ALA A 28 8.80 4.98 -12.77
CA ALA A 28 10.13 5.24 -12.20
C ALA A 28 11.19 5.44 -13.29
N GLU A 29 11.20 4.58 -14.31
CA GLU A 29 12.13 4.72 -15.44
C GLU A 29 11.92 6.04 -16.19
N THR A 30 10.67 6.46 -16.38
CA THR A 30 10.34 7.72 -17.04
C THR A 30 10.90 8.91 -16.27
N PHE A 31 10.70 8.97 -14.95
CA PHE A 31 11.29 10.01 -14.11
C PHE A 31 12.82 9.98 -14.14
N ARG A 32 13.43 8.79 -14.00
CA ARG A 32 14.88 8.64 -14.06
C ARG A 32 15.48 9.13 -15.37
N LYS A 33 14.88 8.78 -16.51
CA LYS A 33 15.33 9.24 -17.84
C LYS A 33 15.23 10.77 -18.01
N ASN A 34 14.38 11.42 -17.21
CA ASN A 34 14.24 12.88 -17.17
C ASN A 34 15.08 13.56 -16.06
N GLY A 35 16.08 12.86 -15.52
CA GLY A 35 17.04 13.43 -14.58
C GLY A 35 16.64 13.40 -13.11
N TYR A 36 15.51 12.82 -12.76
CA TYR A 36 15.09 12.67 -11.38
C TYR A 36 15.89 11.58 -10.66
N GLN A 37 16.24 11.84 -9.40
CA GLN A 37 16.63 10.77 -8.48
C GLN A 37 15.39 9.95 -8.14
N THR A 38 15.45 8.62 -8.32
CA THR A 38 14.29 7.74 -8.12
C THR A 38 14.56 6.68 -7.07
N MET A 39 13.69 6.60 -6.07
CA MET A 39 13.81 5.69 -4.93
C MET A 39 12.46 5.08 -4.61
N ALA A 40 12.46 3.80 -4.24
CA ALA A 40 11.31 3.15 -3.62
C ALA A 40 11.64 2.66 -2.22
N VAL A 41 10.73 2.85 -1.28
CA VAL A 41 10.83 2.34 0.08
C VAL A 41 9.52 1.64 0.44
N GLY A 42 9.62 0.41 0.94
CA GLY A 42 8.50 -0.41 1.34
C GLY A 42 8.14 -1.51 0.36
N LYS A 43 6.85 -1.77 0.16
CA LYS A 43 6.37 -2.88 -0.66
C LYS A 43 6.36 -2.52 -2.15
N LEU A 44 7.04 -3.30 -2.97
CA LEU A 44 6.93 -3.25 -4.44
C LEU A 44 6.18 -4.44 -5.02
N HIS A 45 6.28 -5.59 -4.40
CA HIS A 45 5.64 -6.83 -4.81
C HIS A 45 5.95 -7.21 -6.26
N VAL A 46 7.21 -7.15 -6.63
CA VAL A 46 7.70 -7.52 -7.96
C VAL A 46 8.56 -8.78 -7.90
N TYR A 47 8.59 -9.54 -8.98
CA TYR A 47 9.45 -10.69 -9.14
C TYR A 47 10.44 -10.46 -10.30
N PRO A 48 11.71 -10.89 -10.18
CA PRO A 48 12.35 -11.30 -8.92
C PRO A 48 12.43 -10.13 -7.92
N GLN A 49 12.37 -10.45 -6.63
CA GLN A 49 12.54 -9.44 -5.58
C GLN A 49 13.84 -8.68 -5.79
N ARG A 50 13.88 -7.37 -5.48
CA ARG A 50 14.96 -6.44 -5.78
C ARG A 50 15.11 -6.06 -7.26
N ASN A 51 14.24 -6.55 -8.16
CA ASN A 51 14.12 -5.92 -9.47
C ASN A 51 13.64 -4.48 -9.28
N ARG A 52 14.48 -3.53 -9.68
CA ARG A 52 14.26 -2.10 -9.41
C ARG A 52 13.16 -1.48 -10.26
N ILE A 53 12.70 -2.15 -11.29
CA ILE A 53 11.64 -1.70 -12.22
C ILE A 53 11.75 -0.23 -12.65
N GLY A 54 12.99 0.25 -12.84
CA GLY A 54 13.29 1.61 -13.26
C GLY A 54 13.73 2.56 -12.14
N PHE A 55 13.57 2.23 -10.86
CA PHE A 55 14.17 2.99 -9.75
C PHE A 55 15.70 2.87 -9.75
N GLU A 56 16.38 3.92 -9.28
CA GLU A 56 17.82 3.87 -9.04
C GLU A 56 18.17 2.99 -7.85
N ASP A 57 17.32 3.02 -6.82
CA ASP A 57 17.46 2.12 -5.67
C ASP A 57 16.12 1.78 -5.03
N VAL A 58 16.10 0.66 -4.28
CA VAL A 58 14.93 0.15 -3.60
C VAL A 58 15.30 -0.36 -2.19
N ILE A 59 14.52 0.00 -1.20
CA ILE A 59 14.63 -0.46 0.19
C ILE A 59 13.32 -1.16 0.52
N LEU A 60 13.34 -2.48 0.66
CA LEU A 60 12.16 -3.32 0.57
C LEU A 60 11.65 -3.83 1.92
N ALA A 61 10.32 -3.90 2.04
CA ALA A 61 9.57 -4.61 3.07
C ALA A 61 8.45 -5.41 2.39
N GLU A 62 8.68 -6.71 2.14
CA GLU A 62 7.88 -7.56 1.24
C GLU A 62 7.05 -8.63 1.97
N GLU A 63 6.65 -8.36 3.21
CA GLU A 63 5.78 -9.25 4.01
C GLU A 63 6.38 -10.66 4.22
N GLY A 64 7.71 -10.79 4.26
CA GLY A 64 8.39 -12.08 4.43
C GLY A 64 8.14 -13.08 3.32
N ARG A 65 7.94 -12.64 2.10
CA ARG A 65 7.63 -13.48 0.94
C ARG A 65 8.87 -14.17 0.39
N TYR A 66 9.19 -15.33 0.93
CA TYR A 66 10.36 -16.13 0.50
C TYR A 66 10.28 -16.57 -0.96
N GLU A 67 9.08 -16.71 -1.51
CA GLU A 67 8.86 -17.07 -2.91
C GLU A 67 9.38 -16.03 -3.90
N LEU A 68 9.61 -14.80 -3.45
CA LEU A 68 10.18 -13.73 -4.27
C LEU A 68 11.72 -13.81 -4.40
N GLY A 69 12.35 -14.76 -3.72
CA GLY A 69 13.71 -15.21 -3.99
C GLY A 69 14.84 -14.47 -3.26
N ALA A 70 14.53 -13.52 -2.36
CA ALA A 70 15.53 -12.81 -1.56
C ALA A 70 14.96 -12.39 -0.19
N VAL A 71 15.86 -12.16 0.76
CA VAL A 71 15.53 -11.49 2.02
C VAL A 71 15.37 -10.00 1.74
N ASP A 72 14.32 -9.37 2.27
CA ASP A 72 14.11 -7.93 2.14
C ASP A 72 14.93 -7.12 3.17
N ASP A 73 14.98 -5.80 2.99
CA ASP A 73 15.78 -4.92 3.84
C ASP A 73 15.19 -4.79 5.25
N TYR A 74 13.86 -4.89 5.37
CA TYR A 74 13.20 -4.87 6.67
C TYR A 74 13.56 -6.11 7.51
N GLN A 75 13.62 -7.30 6.92
CA GLN A 75 14.04 -8.51 7.64
C GLN A 75 15.51 -8.44 8.05
N ILE A 76 16.38 -7.87 7.22
CA ILE A 76 17.78 -7.63 7.57
C ILE A 76 17.85 -6.71 8.79
N TRP A 77 17.11 -5.59 8.75
CA TRP A 77 17.05 -4.63 9.85
C TRP A 77 16.53 -5.26 11.14
N LEU A 78 15.48 -6.09 11.07
CA LEU A 78 14.97 -6.84 12.24
C LEU A 78 16.05 -7.73 12.85
N GLY A 79 16.85 -8.39 12.01
CA GLY A 79 17.97 -9.22 12.46
C GLY A 79 19.03 -8.42 13.23
N GLU A 80 19.41 -7.26 12.71
CA GLU A 80 20.40 -6.36 13.31
C GLU A 80 19.92 -5.72 14.63
N HIS A 81 18.60 -5.60 14.83
CA HIS A 81 18.00 -4.97 16.02
C HIS A 81 17.43 -5.97 17.04
N GLY A 82 17.81 -7.25 16.95
CA GLY A 82 17.43 -8.27 17.94
C GLY A 82 16.02 -8.84 17.79
N TYR A 83 15.40 -8.63 16.63
CA TYR A 83 14.06 -9.15 16.29
C TYR A 83 14.10 -10.32 15.30
N LEU A 84 15.25 -10.92 15.05
CA LEU A 84 15.40 -12.02 14.09
C LEU A 84 14.36 -13.12 14.33
N GLY A 85 13.58 -13.45 13.31
CA GLY A 85 12.54 -14.48 13.36
C GLY A 85 11.30 -14.13 14.18
N LYS A 86 11.17 -12.89 14.69
CA LYS A 86 10.06 -12.49 15.53
C LYS A 86 8.89 -11.82 14.78
N GLU A 87 9.08 -11.46 13.52
CA GLU A 87 8.09 -10.72 12.71
C GLU A 87 6.69 -11.36 12.75
N PHE A 88 6.62 -12.69 12.61
CA PHE A 88 5.38 -13.44 12.49
C PHE A 88 4.94 -14.19 13.76
N LEU A 89 5.45 -13.82 14.94
CA LEU A 89 5.02 -14.44 16.20
C LEU A 89 3.55 -14.21 16.55
N HIS A 90 2.87 -13.29 15.86
CA HIS A 90 1.42 -13.19 15.90
C HIS A 90 0.70 -14.41 15.32
N ALA A 91 1.40 -15.31 14.61
CA ALA A 91 0.91 -16.58 14.05
C ALA A 91 -0.30 -16.42 13.08
N MET A 92 -0.37 -15.31 12.35
CA MET A 92 -1.38 -15.04 11.31
C MET A 92 -0.73 -15.02 9.93
N GLY A 93 -1.39 -15.61 8.94
CA GLY A 93 -0.96 -15.54 7.54
C GLY A 93 -1.36 -14.22 6.85
N ASN A 94 -0.71 -13.93 5.72
CA ASN A 94 -0.84 -12.66 4.99
C ASN A 94 -2.27 -12.28 4.54
N ASN A 95 -3.21 -13.22 4.51
CA ASN A 95 -4.59 -12.96 4.11
C ASN A 95 -5.58 -13.23 5.25
N THR A 96 -5.12 -13.19 6.50
CA THR A 96 -5.92 -13.49 7.68
C THR A 96 -6.55 -12.22 8.24
N TYR A 97 -7.89 -12.18 8.36
CA TYR A 97 -8.64 -11.05 8.92
C TYR A 97 -8.84 -11.12 10.44
N TYR A 98 -8.22 -12.09 11.12
CA TYR A 98 -8.12 -12.02 12.57
C TYR A 98 -7.25 -10.84 13.00
N THR A 99 -7.56 -10.30 14.17
CA THR A 99 -6.87 -9.14 14.71
C THR A 99 -6.07 -9.52 15.94
N ARG A 100 -4.79 -9.17 15.91
CA ARG A 100 -3.92 -9.15 17.10
C ARG A 100 -3.17 -7.83 17.13
N PRO A 101 -3.06 -7.15 18.27
CA PRO A 101 -2.19 -5.99 18.38
C PRO A 101 -0.74 -6.37 18.02
N TRP A 102 0.00 -5.41 17.49
CA TRP A 102 1.42 -5.57 17.22
C TRP A 102 2.16 -5.99 18.49
N HIS A 103 3.06 -6.94 18.37
CA HIS A 103 3.64 -7.67 19.50
C HIS A 103 5.12 -7.35 19.76
N LEU A 104 5.73 -6.51 18.93
CA LEU A 104 7.08 -6.01 19.10
C LEU A 104 7.05 -4.52 19.44
N ASP A 105 8.24 -3.93 19.64
CA ASP A 105 8.38 -2.48 19.84
C ASP A 105 7.80 -1.72 18.65
N GLU A 106 7.25 -0.54 18.91
CA GLU A 106 6.58 0.29 17.91
C GLU A 106 7.49 0.62 16.72
N GLN A 107 8.79 0.88 16.96
CA GLN A 107 9.75 1.15 15.89
C GLN A 107 9.93 -0.01 14.92
N ALA A 108 9.66 -1.25 15.37
CA ALA A 108 9.72 -2.45 14.54
C ALA A 108 8.41 -2.70 13.76
N HIS A 109 7.38 -1.86 13.94
CA HIS A 109 6.19 -1.98 13.10
C HIS A 109 6.52 -1.62 11.65
N PRO A 110 6.18 -2.45 10.64
CA PRO A 110 6.56 -2.20 9.25
C PRO A 110 6.20 -0.80 8.74
N THR A 111 5.03 -0.27 9.11
CA THR A 111 4.61 1.09 8.75
C THR A 111 5.57 2.16 9.30
N ASN A 112 6.01 2.02 10.56
CA ASN A 112 6.96 2.94 11.17
C ASN A 112 8.34 2.83 10.53
N TRP A 113 8.80 1.61 10.30
CA TRP A 113 10.09 1.35 9.68
C TRP A 113 10.15 1.95 8.26
N VAL A 114 9.15 1.69 7.42
CA VAL A 114 9.06 2.27 6.06
C VAL A 114 9.10 3.80 6.11
N THR A 115 8.36 4.40 7.05
CA THR A 115 8.36 5.86 7.24
C THR A 115 9.75 6.37 7.62
N MET A 116 10.41 5.74 8.58
CA MET A 116 11.76 6.13 9.02
C MET A 116 12.77 6.03 7.88
N GLU A 117 12.74 4.95 7.12
CA GLU A 117 13.61 4.76 5.96
C GLU A 117 13.34 5.84 4.89
N MET A 118 12.08 6.13 4.58
CA MET A 118 11.76 7.20 3.64
C MET A 118 12.23 8.57 4.15
N MET A 119 12.08 8.87 5.44
CA MET A 119 12.61 10.11 6.05
C MET A 119 14.13 10.20 5.91
N HIS A 120 14.84 9.09 6.10
CA HIS A 120 16.30 9.03 5.86
C HIS A 120 16.64 9.35 4.40
N GLN A 121 15.90 8.77 3.45
CA GLN A 121 16.15 9.01 2.04
C GLN A 121 15.85 10.47 1.62
N ILE A 122 14.79 11.07 2.15
CA ILE A 122 14.48 12.50 1.95
C ILE A 122 15.64 13.38 2.43
N LYS A 123 16.18 13.12 3.63
CA LYS A 123 17.28 13.88 4.21
C LYS A 123 18.61 13.69 3.47
N ARG A 124 18.79 12.55 2.80
CA ARG A 124 20.03 12.18 2.08
C ARG A 124 19.94 12.34 0.56
N LYS A 125 18.82 12.87 0.06
CA LYS A 125 18.65 13.03 -1.39
C LYS A 125 19.76 13.90 -1.99
N ASP A 126 20.07 13.65 -3.26
CA ASP A 126 20.96 14.50 -4.05
C ASP A 126 20.37 15.92 -4.16
N PRO A 127 21.04 16.95 -3.63
CA PRO A 127 20.52 18.31 -3.66
C PRO A 127 20.49 18.93 -5.07
N THR A 128 21.21 18.36 -6.02
CA THR A 128 21.36 18.88 -7.40
C THR A 128 20.29 18.36 -8.35
N ARG A 129 19.47 17.41 -7.91
CA ARG A 129 18.49 16.74 -8.77
C ARG A 129 17.07 16.84 -8.17
N PRO A 130 16.03 16.96 -9.00
CA PRO A 130 14.66 16.68 -8.56
C PRO A 130 14.54 15.21 -8.17
N PHE A 131 13.50 14.85 -7.42
CA PHE A 131 13.30 13.48 -6.96
C PHE A 131 11.90 12.96 -7.25
N PHE A 132 11.83 11.66 -7.46
CA PHE A 132 10.61 10.86 -7.47
C PHE A 132 10.78 9.73 -6.46
N PHE A 133 10.19 9.90 -5.28
CA PHE A 133 10.27 8.93 -4.19
C PHE A 133 8.93 8.26 -3.98
N TYR A 134 8.94 6.95 -4.00
CA TYR A 134 7.78 6.09 -3.86
C TYR A 134 7.80 5.42 -2.48
N CYS A 135 6.91 5.87 -1.58
CA CYS A 135 6.73 5.31 -0.25
C CYS A 135 5.53 4.36 -0.27
N SER A 136 5.75 3.08 -0.03
CA SER A 136 4.70 2.07 -0.14
C SER A 136 4.53 1.30 1.16
N TYR A 137 3.40 1.51 1.82
CA TYR A 137 3.00 0.76 3.00
C TYR A 137 2.33 -0.55 2.60
N GLN A 138 2.63 -1.64 3.34
CA GLN A 138 1.93 -2.91 3.16
C GLN A 138 0.53 -2.88 3.77
N PHE A 139 0.35 -2.16 4.88
CA PHE A 139 -0.94 -1.99 5.54
C PHE A 139 -1.79 -0.92 4.82
N PRO A 140 -3.13 -1.01 4.97
CA PRO A 140 -3.93 -1.88 5.86
C PRO A 140 -4.20 -3.31 5.33
N HIS A 141 -3.40 -3.82 4.38
CA HIS A 141 -3.50 -5.22 3.95
C HIS A 141 -3.37 -6.19 5.14
N PRO A 142 -4.15 -7.30 5.21
CA PRO A 142 -3.97 -8.31 6.26
C PRO A 142 -2.53 -8.87 6.29
N PRO A 143 -2.10 -9.41 7.44
CA PRO A 143 -2.84 -9.62 8.68
C PRO A 143 -3.07 -8.32 9.45
N LEU A 144 -4.18 -8.25 10.19
CA LEU A 144 -4.56 -7.04 10.90
C LEU A 144 -3.83 -6.95 12.26
N VAL A 145 -2.68 -6.29 12.24
CA VAL A 145 -1.78 -6.15 13.42
C VAL A 145 -1.55 -4.69 13.82
N PRO A 146 -2.61 -3.93 14.14
CA PRO A 146 -2.50 -2.53 14.50
C PRO A 146 -1.68 -2.35 15.79
N LEU A 147 -1.05 -1.19 15.95
CA LEU A 147 -0.58 -0.75 17.25
C LEU A 147 -1.76 -0.56 18.21
N SER A 148 -1.61 -0.97 19.47
CA SER A 148 -2.68 -0.89 20.47
C SER A 148 -3.23 0.53 20.60
N THR A 149 -2.37 1.55 20.59
CA THR A 149 -2.77 2.97 20.67
C THR A 149 -3.79 3.36 19.60
N PHE A 150 -3.63 2.89 18.37
CA PHE A 150 -4.59 3.20 17.29
C PHE A 150 -5.83 2.29 17.36
N LEU A 151 -5.67 1.03 17.79
CA LEU A 151 -6.80 0.13 17.97
C LEU A 151 -7.76 0.64 19.07
N ASP A 152 -7.21 1.18 20.14
CA ASP A 152 -7.98 1.73 21.26
C ASP A 152 -8.84 2.92 20.88
N MET A 153 -8.43 3.71 19.86
CA MET A 153 -9.25 4.80 19.33
C MET A 153 -10.60 4.33 18.75
N TYR A 154 -10.71 3.06 18.39
CA TYR A 154 -11.89 2.48 17.75
C TYR A 154 -12.67 1.53 18.66
N GLN A 155 -12.31 1.39 19.94
CA GLN A 155 -12.97 0.42 20.84
C GLN A 155 -14.44 0.74 21.09
N GLU A 156 -14.74 2.01 21.32
CA GLU A 156 -16.09 2.49 21.62
C GLU A 156 -16.83 3.03 20.39
N GLU A 157 -16.16 3.05 19.21
CA GLU A 157 -16.77 3.58 18.00
C GLU A 157 -17.81 2.61 17.42
N GLU A 158 -18.98 3.14 17.11
CA GLU A 158 -20.01 2.46 16.34
C GLU A 158 -19.64 2.54 14.85
N LEU A 159 -19.07 1.47 14.32
CA LEU A 159 -18.79 1.36 12.89
C LEU A 159 -20.04 0.88 12.15
N GLU A 160 -20.21 1.38 10.93
CA GLU A 160 -21.23 0.86 10.02
C GLU A 160 -21.10 -0.66 9.87
N GLU A 161 -22.23 -1.38 9.94
CA GLU A 161 -22.25 -2.81 9.67
C GLU A 161 -21.90 -3.08 8.21
N PRO A 162 -21.27 -4.23 7.90
CA PRO A 162 -21.02 -4.60 6.52
C PRO A 162 -22.30 -4.61 5.68
N ILE A 163 -22.19 -4.16 4.44
CA ILE A 163 -23.30 -4.24 3.48
C ILE A 163 -23.59 -5.71 3.20
N GLY A 164 -24.82 -6.14 3.50
CA GLY A 164 -25.26 -7.50 3.16
C GLY A 164 -25.49 -7.72 1.68
N GLN A 165 -25.77 -8.95 1.29
CA GLN A 165 -26.20 -9.29 -0.07
C GLN A 165 -27.44 -10.18 -0.02
N ASP A 166 -28.29 -10.02 -1.03
CA ASP A 166 -29.53 -10.79 -1.21
C ASP A 166 -29.50 -11.69 -2.47
N TRP A 167 -28.34 -11.80 -3.12
CA TRP A 167 -28.12 -12.59 -4.32
C TRP A 167 -26.84 -13.43 -4.23
N LEU A 168 -26.80 -14.53 -5.00
CA LEU A 168 -25.68 -15.45 -5.06
C LEU A 168 -25.06 -15.42 -6.47
N ASP A 169 -23.74 -15.32 -6.53
CA ASP A 169 -22.95 -15.54 -7.74
C ASP A 169 -22.28 -16.93 -7.63
N ASP A 170 -22.45 -17.75 -8.64
CA ASP A 170 -21.89 -19.11 -8.68
C ASP A 170 -20.44 -19.17 -9.17
N SER A 171 -19.80 -18.01 -9.44
CA SER A 171 -18.40 -17.99 -9.85
C SER A 171 -17.48 -18.55 -8.76
N TYR A 172 -16.45 -19.29 -9.17
CA TYR A 172 -15.46 -19.87 -8.25
C TYR A 172 -14.80 -18.80 -7.36
N ILE A 173 -14.45 -17.66 -7.94
CA ILE A 173 -13.77 -16.57 -7.21
C ILE A 173 -14.69 -16.01 -6.13
N PHE A 174 -15.95 -15.75 -6.47
CA PHE A 174 -16.94 -15.23 -5.53
C PHE A 174 -17.15 -16.21 -4.37
N LYS A 175 -17.37 -17.49 -4.67
CA LYS A 175 -17.52 -18.54 -3.64
C LYS A 175 -16.32 -18.59 -2.70
N ALA A 176 -15.11 -18.56 -3.23
CA ALA A 176 -13.88 -18.57 -2.44
C ALA A 176 -13.75 -17.35 -1.51
N MET A 177 -14.18 -16.16 -1.97
CA MET A 177 -14.18 -14.94 -1.15
C MET A 177 -15.25 -15.00 -0.05
N CYS A 178 -16.44 -15.50 -0.35
CA CYS A 178 -17.51 -15.70 0.64
C CYS A 178 -17.16 -16.77 1.66
N GLU A 179 -16.58 -17.89 1.23
CA GLU A 179 -16.11 -18.95 2.13
C GLU A 179 -15.04 -18.43 3.08
N ALA A 180 -14.10 -17.63 2.58
CA ALA A 180 -13.07 -16.99 3.40
C ALA A 180 -13.66 -15.99 4.40
N ALA A 181 -14.74 -15.29 4.07
CA ALA A 181 -15.44 -14.40 4.98
C ALA A 181 -16.28 -15.18 6.01
N GLY A 182 -16.90 -16.28 5.58
CA GLY A 182 -17.81 -17.09 6.40
C GLY A 182 -17.20 -17.82 7.59
N ILE A 183 -15.86 -17.85 7.68
CA ILE A 183 -15.17 -18.44 8.85
C ILE A 183 -15.12 -17.49 10.06
N TYR A 184 -15.50 -16.21 9.91
CA TYR A 184 -15.45 -15.21 10.96
C TYR A 184 -16.82 -15.01 11.61
N THR A 185 -16.83 -14.92 12.94
CA THR A 185 -18.01 -14.53 13.71
C THR A 185 -18.27 -13.02 13.59
N GLU A 186 -19.49 -12.55 13.87
CA GLU A 186 -19.82 -11.11 13.90
C GLU A 186 -18.87 -10.31 14.79
N LYS A 187 -18.48 -10.86 15.93
CA LYS A 187 -17.54 -10.21 16.85
C LYS A 187 -16.15 -10.05 16.21
N GLU A 188 -15.70 -11.04 15.46
CA GLU A 188 -14.42 -11.00 14.77
C GLU A 188 -14.47 -10.05 13.59
N ILE A 189 -15.58 -10.00 12.87
CA ILE A 189 -15.81 -9.03 11.78
C ILE A 189 -15.71 -7.59 12.31
N LYS A 190 -16.45 -7.27 13.38
CA LYS A 190 -16.39 -5.94 14.01
C LYS A 190 -14.97 -5.59 14.45
N ARG A 191 -14.25 -6.55 15.04
CA ARG A 191 -12.87 -6.34 15.46
C ARG A 191 -11.92 -6.14 14.26
N ALA A 192 -12.10 -6.89 13.18
CA ALA A 192 -11.33 -6.75 11.97
C ALA A 192 -11.53 -5.37 11.31
N ARG A 193 -12.77 -4.90 11.21
CA ARG A 193 -13.08 -3.56 10.68
C ARG A 193 -12.43 -2.45 11.52
N ARG A 194 -12.52 -2.53 12.85
CA ARG A 194 -11.83 -1.60 13.76
C ARG A 194 -10.33 -1.59 13.57
N ALA A 195 -9.73 -2.77 13.45
CA ALA A 195 -8.30 -2.91 13.22
C ALA A 195 -7.85 -2.35 11.86
N PHE A 196 -8.65 -2.54 10.82
CA PHE A 196 -8.39 -1.98 9.50
C PHE A 196 -8.38 -0.43 9.55
N PHE A 197 -9.39 0.19 10.16
CA PHE A 197 -9.44 1.65 10.34
C PHE A 197 -8.32 2.16 11.24
N ALA A 198 -7.97 1.42 12.28
CA ALA A 198 -6.82 1.75 13.13
C ALA A 198 -5.51 1.78 12.35
N GLN A 199 -5.30 0.84 11.43
CA GLN A 199 -4.13 0.83 10.54
C GLN A 199 -4.17 1.99 9.53
N CYS A 200 -5.34 2.37 9.02
CA CYS A 200 -5.49 3.57 8.19
C CYS A 200 -5.11 4.85 8.96
N THR A 201 -5.60 4.99 10.20
CA THR A 201 -5.25 6.12 11.06
C THR A 201 -3.75 6.14 11.38
N HIS A 202 -3.15 4.97 11.63
CA HIS A 202 -1.71 4.87 11.83
C HIS A 202 -0.93 5.39 10.61
N ILE A 203 -1.32 5.01 9.39
CA ILE A 203 -0.69 5.50 8.15
C ILE A 203 -0.83 7.03 8.04
N ASP A 204 -1.99 7.60 8.36
CA ASP A 204 -2.19 9.06 8.35
C ASP A 204 -1.21 9.77 9.28
N TYR A 205 -1.01 9.23 10.50
CA TYR A 205 -0.01 9.75 11.43
C TYR A 205 1.41 9.65 10.87
N GLN A 206 1.74 8.59 10.16
CA GLN A 206 3.07 8.42 9.54
C GLN A 206 3.28 9.38 8.36
N ILE A 207 2.26 9.64 7.56
CA ILE A 207 2.32 10.63 6.48
C ILE A 207 2.62 12.03 7.02
N ARG A 208 2.09 12.39 8.21
CA ARG A 208 2.42 13.66 8.87
C ARG A 208 3.92 13.80 9.15
N LEU A 209 4.60 12.71 9.51
CA LEU A 209 6.06 12.72 9.73
C LEU A 209 6.82 12.95 8.42
N LEU A 210 6.37 12.35 7.31
CA LEU A 210 6.96 12.60 5.98
C LEU A 210 6.79 14.07 5.58
N ILE A 211 5.60 14.63 5.74
CA ILE A 211 5.32 16.05 5.47
C ILE A 211 6.19 16.94 6.36
N GLY A 212 6.34 16.61 7.64
CA GLY A 212 7.23 17.31 8.58
C GLY A 212 8.68 17.29 8.09
N THR A 213 9.16 16.13 7.65
CA THR A 213 10.53 15.95 7.14
C THR A 213 10.78 16.78 5.87
N LEU A 214 9.83 16.80 4.94
CA LEU A 214 9.91 17.65 3.74
C LEU A 214 9.97 19.12 4.11
N ARG A 215 9.17 19.56 5.07
CA ARG A 215 9.17 20.94 5.58
C ARG A 215 10.50 21.33 6.21
N GLU A 216 11.01 20.50 7.12
CA GLU A 216 12.30 20.70 7.80
C GLU A 216 13.49 20.71 6.82
N SER A 217 13.37 19.98 5.71
CA SER A 217 14.37 19.93 4.65
C SER A 217 14.21 21.04 3.60
N ASN A 218 13.27 21.97 3.77
CA ASN A 218 12.92 23.02 2.80
C ASN A 218 12.52 22.48 1.41
N LEU A 219 11.89 21.32 1.35
CA LEU A 219 11.48 20.66 0.11
C LEU A 219 9.97 20.72 -0.12
N LEU A 220 9.17 20.99 0.92
CA LEU A 220 7.71 20.87 0.85
C LEU A 220 7.06 21.77 -0.20
N ASP A 221 7.58 23.00 -0.34
CA ASP A 221 7.03 24.00 -1.26
C ASP A 221 7.22 23.60 -2.74
N ASP A 222 8.24 22.80 -3.05
CA ASP A 222 8.56 22.35 -4.41
C ASP A 222 8.17 20.86 -4.63
N THR A 223 7.41 20.27 -3.71
CA THR A 223 7.02 18.87 -3.77
C THR A 223 5.52 18.72 -4.02
N ILE A 224 5.16 17.85 -4.97
CA ILE A 224 3.82 17.34 -5.15
C ILE A 224 3.73 16.01 -4.41
N LEU A 225 2.80 15.92 -3.46
CA LEU A 225 2.47 14.69 -2.76
C LEU A 225 1.30 14.02 -3.46
N VAL A 226 1.47 12.75 -3.80
CA VAL A 226 0.41 11.92 -4.38
C VAL A 226 0.10 10.79 -3.41
N PHE A 227 -1.10 10.75 -2.88
CA PHE A 227 -1.59 9.66 -2.04
C PHE A 227 -2.62 8.84 -2.79
N THR A 228 -2.38 7.54 -2.87
CA THR A 228 -3.29 6.59 -3.52
C THR A 228 -3.08 5.18 -2.97
N SER A 229 -3.87 4.22 -3.45
CA SER A 229 -3.71 2.78 -3.19
C SER A 229 -3.71 2.01 -4.51
N ASP A 230 -3.21 0.78 -4.50
CA ASP A 230 -3.23 -0.14 -5.63
C ASP A 230 -4.61 -0.77 -5.84
N HIS A 231 -5.34 -1.03 -4.77
CA HIS A 231 -6.71 -1.55 -4.74
C HIS A 231 -7.36 -1.24 -3.39
N GLY A 232 -8.67 -1.44 -3.30
CA GLY A 232 -9.41 -1.42 -2.06
C GLY A 232 -9.49 -2.80 -1.39
N ASP A 233 -10.44 -2.95 -0.46
CA ASP A 233 -10.73 -4.21 0.24
C ASP A 233 -12.24 -4.31 0.49
N MET A 234 -12.82 -5.49 0.33
CA MET A 234 -14.25 -5.73 0.56
C MET A 234 -14.63 -5.65 2.04
N LEU A 235 -13.70 -5.94 2.93
CA LEU A 235 -13.81 -5.78 4.39
C LEU A 235 -15.17 -6.26 4.94
N PHE A 236 -15.60 -7.44 4.48
CA PHE A 236 -16.84 -8.15 4.77
C PHE A 236 -18.11 -7.60 4.08
N ASP A 237 -18.04 -6.52 3.31
CA ASP A 237 -19.17 -6.11 2.49
C ASP A 237 -19.53 -7.19 1.47
N HIS A 238 -20.82 -7.38 1.24
CA HIS A 238 -21.37 -8.46 0.40
C HIS A 238 -20.90 -9.87 0.83
N ASN A 239 -20.65 -10.06 2.12
CA ASN A 239 -20.09 -11.31 2.69
C ASN A 239 -18.76 -11.71 2.02
N MET A 240 -17.94 -10.76 1.59
CA MET A 240 -16.66 -11.01 0.94
C MET A 240 -15.50 -10.34 1.68
N VAL A 241 -14.31 -10.91 1.53
CA VAL A 241 -13.05 -10.33 1.99
C VAL A 241 -12.09 -10.13 0.83
N ALA A 242 -11.07 -9.31 1.03
CA ALA A 242 -10.01 -9.03 0.07
C ALA A 242 -10.52 -8.25 -1.17
N LYS A 243 -10.03 -8.61 -2.34
CA LYS A 243 -10.28 -8.00 -3.66
C LYS A 243 -10.52 -9.13 -4.67
N ARG A 244 -10.43 -8.94 -5.94
CA ARG A 244 -10.68 -9.86 -7.06
C ARG A 244 -12.12 -9.81 -7.58
N CYS A 245 -12.81 -8.72 -7.30
CA CYS A 245 -14.16 -8.44 -7.80
C CYS A 245 -14.23 -7.01 -8.35
N PHE A 246 -15.37 -6.65 -8.94
CA PHE A 246 -15.58 -5.33 -9.53
C PHE A 246 -16.42 -4.40 -8.66
N TYR A 247 -16.66 -4.75 -7.40
CA TYR A 247 -17.29 -3.85 -6.45
C TYR A 247 -16.44 -2.62 -6.18
N GLU A 248 -17.09 -1.50 -5.89
CA GLU A 248 -16.41 -0.23 -5.65
C GLU A 248 -15.40 -0.33 -4.49
N ASN A 249 -15.74 -1.06 -3.44
CA ASN A 249 -14.85 -1.27 -2.30
C ASN A 249 -13.50 -1.93 -2.68
N ALA A 250 -13.49 -2.75 -3.72
CA ALA A 250 -12.26 -3.37 -4.23
C ALA A 250 -11.57 -2.51 -5.31
N THR A 251 -12.31 -1.72 -6.09
CA THR A 251 -11.80 -1.05 -7.30
C THR A 251 -11.63 0.45 -7.16
N CYS A 252 -12.39 1.10 -6.27
CA CYS A 252 -12.25 2.53 -6.01
C CYS A 252 -11.22 2.76 -4.91
N VAL A 253 -10.24 3.60 -5.22
CA VAL A 253 -9.17 4.00 -4.31
C VAL A 253 -9.10 5.52 -4.21
N PRO A 254 -8.61 6.07 -3.09
CA PRO A 254 -8.38 7.50 -3.01
C PRO A 254 -7.31 7.93 -4.02
N LEU A 255 -7.46 9.15 -4.55
CA LEU A 255 -6.40 9.84 -5.27
C LEU A 255 -6.36 11.27 -4.77
N ILE A 256 -5.37 11.58 -3.94
CA ILE A 256 -5.19 12.90 -3.36
C ILE A 256 -3.89 13.48 -3.87
N LEU A 257 -3.97 14.64 -4.48
CA LEU A 257 -2.81 15.42 -4.89
C LEU A 257 -2.71 16.68 -4.02
N SER A 258 -1.55 16.91 -3.44
CA SER A 258 -1.31 18.06 -2.57
C SER A 258 0.07 18.64 -2.83
N GLY A 259 0.21 19.94 -2.69
CA GLY A 259 1.46 20.67 -2.82
C GLY A 259 1.25 22.09 -3.34
N LYS A 260 2.18 22.98 -3.02
CA LYS A 260 2.13 24.39 -3.46
C LYS A 260 2.10 24.53 -4.99
N PRO A 261 2.81 23.69 -5.79
CA PRO A 261 2.71 23.75 -7.25
C PRO A 261 1.28 23.56 -7.79
N LEU A 262 0.39 22.96 -7.00
CA LEU A 262 -1.00 22.71 -7.37
C LEU A 262 -1.99 23.73 -6.80
N GLU A 263 -1.51 24.81 -6.19
CA GLU A 263 -2.35 25.77 -5.44
C GLU A 263 -3.48 26.39 -6.30
N ASN A 264 -3.23 26.59 -7.59
CA ASN A 264 -4.20 27.15 -8.53
C ASN A 264 -5.24 26.12 -9.01
N TYR A 265 -5.10 24.83 -8.62
CA TYR A 265 -5.95 23.74 -9.04
C TYR A 265 -6.75 23.13 -7.87
N ARG A 266 -6.94 23.91 -6.80
CA ARG A 266 -7.70 23.46 -5.62
C ARG A 266 -9.15 23.17 -5.97
N GLY A 267 -9.62 22.01 -5.58
CA GLY A 267 -11.01 21.60 -5.75
C GLY A 267 -11.17 20.10 -5.59
N THR A 268 -12.42 19.67 -5.47
CA THR A 268 -12.76 18.24 -5.49
C THR A 268 -13.12 17.84 -6.91
N VAL A 269 -12.48 16.82 -7.44
CA VAL A 269 -12.86 16.22 -8.72
C VAL A 269 -13.71 14.99 -8.41
N GLU A 270 -15.02 15.11 -8.55
CA GLU A 270 -15.97 14.00 -8.35
C GLU A 270 -15.99 12.99 -9.50
N LYS A 271 -15.16 13.19 -10.52
CA LYS A 271 -15.12 12.31 -11.67
C LYS A 271 -14.25 11.10 -11.36
N LYS A 272 -14.83 9.90 -11.43
CA LYS A 272 -14.05 8.64 -11.41
C LYS A 272 -13.04 8.68 -12.56
N LEU A 273 -11.77 8.77 -12.23
CA LEU A 273 -10.68 8.67 -13.19
C LEU A 273 -10.50 7.18 -13.52
N GLY A 274 -11.04 6.75 -14.64
CA GLY A 274 -10.69 5.44 -15.18
C GLY A 274 -9.25 5.47 -15.67
N THR A 275 -8.56 4.33 -15.63
CA THR A 275 -7.27 4.12 -16.29
C THR A 275 -7.45 4.10 -17.81
N SER A 276 -7.94 5.19 -18.41
CA SER A 276 -8.06 5.30 -19.86
C SER A 276 -6.86 6.10 -20.38
N TYR A 277 -6.02 5.42 -21.11
CA TYR A 277 -5.00 6.06 -21.95
C TYR A 277 -5.68 7.01 -22.95
N SER A 278 -5.29 8.27 -22.94
CA SER A 278 -5.49 9.08 -24.13
C SER A 278 -4.49 8.60 -25.20
N LYS A 279 -4.91 8.52 -26.45
CA LYS A 279 -4.06 8.13 -27.59
C LYS A 279 -2.82 9.02 -27.81
N THR A 280 -2.63 10.02 -27.00
CA THR A 280 -1.57 11.05 -27.15
C THR A 280 -0.40 10.87 -26.21
N GLY A 281 -0.36 9.82 -25.36
CA GLY A 281 0.78 9.56 -24.47
C GLY A 281 1.08 10.64 -23.41
N GLN A 282 0.21 11.62 -23.26
CA GLN A 282 0.34 12.64 -22.21
C GLN A 282 -0.43 12.17 -20.98
N PHE A 283 0.31 12.06 -19.87
CA PHE A 283 -0.30 11.95 -18.55
C PHE A 283 -1.07 13.25 -18.28
N ALA A 284 -2.39 13.22 -18.35
CA ALA A 284 -3.20 14.21 -17.69
C ALA A 284 -3.19 13.84 -16.20
N ILE A 285 -2.35 14.50 -15.44
CA ILE A 285 -2.39 14.55 -13.98
C ILE A 285 -3.45 15.57 -13.59
#